data_b1e15344821bcb31117a0401bd21e50b
#
_entry.id   b1e15344821bcb31117a0401bd21e50b
#
_cell.length_a   1.000
_cell.length_b   1.000
_cell.length_c   1.000
_cell.angle_alpha   90.00
_cell.angle_beta   90.00
_cell.angle_gamma   90.00
#
_symmetry.space_group_name_H-M   'P 1'
#
loop_
_entity.id
_entity.type
_entity.pdbx_description
1 polymer ?
#
loop_
_entity_poly.entity_id
_entity_poly.type
_entity_poly.pdbx_seq_one_letter_code
_entity_poly.pdbx_strand_id
1 'polypeptide(L)'
;NEQYQWLLRSPVGQVRDRLTEGDVGLVGLLADLDDPGVAAVLRDLGGHDPAALREAFRAVDDSRPTVVFAYTIKGWGLPLEGHPGNHSALLSEQQWTALAATLGADADDPWRLPDPDSPMGRLCASTARRLERPPVEAVEPPTVPVSLGRQHRGLQSTQASLGRVLTDLSRDAPDVAARVVTVSPDVASSTNTGGWINKVGVWSPQDRHDWFATGDKGQPDDRLVRWRETSTGQHLELGIAETNLVCLLGELGATWLTLGQPLLPIGTVYDPFVGRALEPWVFGTYAGGRSILVGTPSGVTLAAEGGAHQSITTPSIGLETPGVTAYEPAFAVETEWCLLDALSRLGRADGESAYLRLSTRPIDQALANLPDDPVALEARRHDVLAGGYRLRTAPGEVAAVIAVVGALLPEALDAADLLAELGVAVDLCVITSYDRLWRGVQARRGLLRGPRHGVDETVLDRLLRPAPLVTLIDTAGAFPGVAAEQQGQAVAIAENLRL
;
A
#
# COMPACT_ATOMS: atom_id res chain seq x y z
N ASN A 1 -31.83 -11.50 -11.02
CA ASN A 1 -30.88 -12.60 -10.92
C ASN A 1 -31.56 -13.96 -10.76
N GLU A 2 -32.54 -14.12 -9.83
CA GLU A 2 -33.30 -15.36 -9.64
C GLU A 2 -34.11 -15.76 -10.88
N GLN A 3 -34.75 -14.80 -11.54
CA GLN A 3 -35.48 -15.03 -12.78
C GLN A 3 -34.57 -15.58 -13.88
N TYR A 4 -33.39 -15.02 -14.03
CA TYR A 4 -32.41 -15.47 -15.03
C TYR A 4 -31.87 -16.86 -14.72
N GLN A 5 -31.60 -17.18 -13.45
CA GLN A 5 -31.21 -18.52 -13.04
C GLN A 5 -32.34 -19.54 -13.31
N TRP A 6 -33.59 -19.15 -13.10
CA TRP A 6 -34.75 -20.00 -13.44
C TRP A 6 -34.82 -20.27 -14.93
N LEU A 7 -34.66 -19.24 -15.79
CA LEU A 7 -34.65 -19.37 -17.24
C LEU A 7 -33.57 -20.34 -17.74
N LEU A 8 -32.36 -20.25 -17.19
CA LEU A 8 -31.22 -21.10 -17.57
C LEU A 8 -31.41 -22.58 -17.20
N ARG A 9 -32.22 -22.90 -16.19
CA ARG A 9 -32.32 -24.21 -15.57
C ARG A 9 -33.65 -24.91 -15.80
N SER A 10 -34.65 -24.20 -16.30
CA SER A 10 -35.97 -24.74 -16.53
C SER A 10 -36.06 -25.41 -17.91
N PRO A 11 -37.02 -26.37 -18.08
CA PRO A 11 -37.29 -26.94 -19.39
C PRO A 11 -37.71 -25.86 -20.38
N VAL A 12 -37.20 -25.95 -21.62
CA VAL A 12 -37.37 -24.87 -22.64
C VAL A 12 -38.83 -24.55 -22.91
N GLY A 13 -39.76 -25.54 -22.88
CA GLY A 13 -41.18 -25.28 -23.03
C GLY A 13 -41.71 -24.31 -21.96
N GLN A 14 -41.39 -24.53 -20.70
CA GLN A 14 -41.76 -23.62 -19.59
C GLN A 14 -41.12 -22.24 -19.75
N VAL A 15 -39.92 -22.19 -20.28
CA VAL A 15 -39.21 -20.93 -20.55
C VAL A 15 -39.93 -20.14 -21.65
N ARG A 16 -40.35 -20.81 -22.72
CA ARG A 16 -41.18 -20.19 -23.80
C ARG A 16 -42.46 -19.59 -23.24
N ASP A 17 -43.21 -20.39 -22.48
CA ASP A 17 -44.45 -19.94 -21.87
C ASP A 17 -44.25 -18.69 -21.02
N ARG A 18 -43.20 -18.73 -20.18
CA ARG A 18 -42.89 -17.64 -19.27
C ARG A 18 -42.41 -16.36 -19.96
N LEU A 19 -41.58 -16.48 -21.01
CA LEU A 19 -41.09 -15.34 -21.77
C LEU A 19 -42.18 -14.67 -22.61
N THR A 20 -43.12 -15.45 -23.10
CA THR A 20 -44.25 -14.95 -23.93
C THR A 20 -45.45 -14.47 -23.09
N GLU A 21 -45.43 -14.73 -21.77
CA GLU A 21 -46.47 -14.27 -20.87
C GLU A 21 -46.53 -12.74 -20.81
N GLY A 22 -47.49 -12.15 -21.51
CA GLY A 22 -47.71 -10.70 -21.52
C GLY A 22 -46.92 -9.91 -22.58
N ASP A 23 -46.12 -10.56 -23.44
CA ASP A 23 -45.36 -9.89 -24.51
C ASP A 23 -45.56 -10.58 -25.87
N VAL A 24 -46.45 -10.01 -26.66
CA VAL A 24 -46.79 -10.52 -28.01
C VAL A 24 -45.60 -10.43 -28.98
N GLY A 25 -44.66 -9.49 -28.76
CA GLY A 25 -43.48 -9.35 -29.59
C GLY A 25 -42.52 -10.53 -29.43
N LEU A 26 -42.38 -11.05 -28.23
CA LEU A 26 -41.55 -12.21 -27.94
C LEU A 26 -42.14 -13.50 -28.53
N VAL A 27 -43.46 -13.61 -28.64
CA VAL A 27 -44.09 -14.78 -29.29
C VAL A 27 -43.57 -14.93 -30.72
N GLY A 28 -43.55 -13.84 -31.52
CA GLY A 28 -43.04 -13.87 -32.89
C GLY A 28 -41.57 -14.19 -32.99
N LEU A 29 -40.73 -13.59 -32.12
CA LEU A 29 -39.30 -13.81 -32.10
C LEU A 29 -38.91 -15.26 -31.73
N LEU A 30 -39.63 -15.87 -30.79
CA LEU A 30 -39.36 -17.23 -30.33
C LEU A 30 -39.99 -18.31 -31.22
N ALA A 31 -40.98 -17.94 -32.07
CA ALA A 31 -41.67 -18.91 -32.94
C ALA A 31 -40.74 -19.57 -33.96
N ASP A 32 -39.75 -18.82 -34.45
CA ASP A 32 -38.79 -19.29 -35.47
C ASP A 32 -37.59 -20.04 -34.87
N LEU A 33 -37.48 -20.12 -33.53
CA LEU A 33 -36.40 -20.81 -32.84
C LEU A 33 -36.84 -22.19 -32.36
N ASP A 34 -36.05 -23.20 -32.61
CA ASP A 34 -36.17 -24.51 -31.96
C ASP A 34 -35.75 -24.44 -30.47
N ASP A 35 -35.95 -25.52 -29.73
CA ASP A 35 -35.60 -25.52 -28.30
C ASP A 35 -34.11 -25.30 -28.03
N PRO A 36 -33.16 -25.92 -28.78
CA PRO A 36 -31.76 -25.56 -28.71
C PRO A 36 -31.50 -24.08 -29.01
N GLY A 37 -32.20 -23.50 -29.99
CA GLY A 37 -32.07 -22.07 -30.33
C GLY A 37 -32.49 -21.15 -29.20
N VAL A 38 -33.59 -21.43 -28.53
CA VAL A 38 -34.02 -20.64 -27.34
C VAL A 38 -33.01 -20.78 -26.22
N ALA A 39 -32.50 -21.99 -25.96
CA ALA A 39 -31.50 -22.21 -24.94
C ALA A 39 -30.19 -21.47 -25.26
N ALA A 40 -29.77 -21.41 -26.52
CA ALA A 40 -28.61 -20.68 -26.98
C ALA A 40 -28.74 -19.17 -26.79
N VAL A 41 -29.87 -18.58 -27.21
CA VAL A 41 -30.15 -17.15 -27.05
C VAL A 41 -30.10 -16.72 -25.57
N LEU A 42 -30.60 -17.56 -24.66
CA LEU A 42 -30.54 -17.28 -23.21
C LEU A 42 -29.10 -17.32 -22.64
N ARG A 43 -28.26 -18.15 -23.25
CA ARG A 43 -26.87 -18.34 -22.76
C ARG A 43 -25.83 -17.44 -23.43
N ASP A 44 -26.17 -16.92 -24.60
CA ASP A 44 -25.29 -15.99 -25.33
C ASP A 44 -25.88 -14.57 -25.32
N LEU A 45 -25.41 -13.79 -24.36
CA LEU A 45 -25.70 -12.35 -24.25
C LEU A 45 -24.60 -11.50 -24.90
N GLY A 46 -23.82 -12.10 -25.83
CA GLY A 46 -22.71 -11.46 -26.54
C GLY A 46 -21.37 -11.55 -25.83
N GLY A 47 -21.37 -11.71 -24.51
CA GLY A 47 -20.12 -11.82 -23.73
C GLY A 47 -19.38 -13.15 -23.91
N HIS A 48 -20.04 -14.17 -24.46
CA HIS A 48 -19.44 -15.47 -24.80
C HIS A 48 -19.24 -15.66 -26.30
N ASP A 49 -19.54 -14.66 -27.12
CA ASP A 49 -19.24 -14.66 -28.54
C ASP A 49 -17.81 -14.16 -28.81
N PRO A 50 -16.84 -15.06 -29.14
CA PRO A 50 -15.45 -14.65 -29.41
C PRO A 50 -15.31 -13.72 -30.62
N ALA A 51 -16.25 -13.76 -31.58
CA ALA A 51 -16.21 -12.90 -32.75
C ALA A 51 -16.61 -11.47 -32.36
N ALA A 52 -17.71 -11.29 -31.59
CA ALA A 52 -18.14 -10.00 -31.06
C ALA A 52 -17.10 -9.39 -30.14
N LEU A 53 -16.51 -10.15 -29.22
CA LEU A 53 -15.45 -9.68 -28.34
C LEU A 53 -14.22 -9.23 -29.13
N ARG A 54 -13.80 -10.00 -30.12
CA ARG A 54 -12.66 -9.66 -30.97
C ARG A 54 -12.91 -8.38 -31.79
N GLU A 55 -14.14 -8.17 -32.26
CA GLU A 55 -14.53 -6.95 -32.94
C GLU A 55 -14.51 -5.76 -31.98
N ALA A 56 -15.08 -5.90 -30.78
CA ALA A 56 -15.06 -4.88 -29.74
C ALA A 56 -13.62 -4.45 -29.39
N PHE A 57 -12.71 -5.41 -29.17
CA PHE A 57 -11.29 -5.09 -28.88
C PHE A 57 -10.57 -4.48 -30.07
N ARG A 58 -10.93 -4.81 -31.31
CA ARG A 58 -10.36 -4.18 -32.51
C ARG A 58 -10.84 -2.75 -32.73
N ALA A 59 -12.01 -2.42 -32.22
CA ALA A 59 -12.59 -1.08 -32.29
C ALA A 59 -12.00 -0.11 -31.25
N VAL A 60 -11.18 -0.60 -30.31
CA VAL A 60 -10.48 0.24 -29.32
C VAL A 60 -9.49 1.13 -30.08
N ASP A 61 -9.55 2.44 -29.80
CA ASP A 61 -8.58 3.41 -30.28
C ASP A 61 -7.87 4.07 -29.09
N ASP A 62 -6.59 4.43 -29.27
CA ASP A 62 -5.76 4.99 -28.20
C ASP A 62 -6.03 6.49 -27.94
N SER A 63 -7.00 7.08 -28.62
CA SER A 63 -7.34 8.51 -28.47
C SER A 63 -8.23 8.80 -27.26
N ARG A 64 -8.89 7.74 -26.71
CA ARG A 64 -9.81 7.83 -25.59
C ARG A 64 -9.88 6.53 -24.79
N PRO A 65 -10.22 6.59 -23.48
CA PRO A 65 -10.49 5.41 -22.69
C PRO A 65 -11.68 4.61 -23.26
N THR A 66 -11.53 3.29 -23.30
CA THR A 66 -12.60 2.38 -23.76
C THR A 66 -12.94 1.38 -22.68
N VAL A 67 -14.23 1.19 -22.42
CA VAL A 67 -14.76 0.18 -21.50
C VAL A 67 -15.62 -0.80 -22.30
N VAL A 68 -15.30 -2.09 -22.21
CA VAL A 68 -16.08 -3.17 -22.83
C VAL A 68 -16.86 -3.89 -21.74
N PHE A 69 -18.20 -3.82 -21.82
CA PHE A 69 -19.09 -4.57 -20.94
C PHE A 69 -19.43 -5.92 -21.57
N ALA A 70 -18.76 -6.98 -21.11
CA ALA A 70 -19.03 -8.34 -21.56
C ALA A 70 -20.06 -9.02 -20.65
N TYR A 71 -21.25 -9.24 -21.15
CA TYR A 71 -22.28 -9.99 -20.43
C TYR A 71 -21.96 -11.48 -20.48
N THR A 72 -21.57 -12.05 -19.35
CA THR A 72 -21.15 -13.44 -19.23
C THR A 72 -21.95 -14.19 -18.17
N ILE A 73 -21.98 -15.51 -18.29
CA ILE A 73 -22.56 -16.42 -17.29
C ILE A 73 -21.43 -17.12 -16.57
N LYS A 74 -21.39 -17.03 -15.25
CA LYS A 74 -20.38 -17.74 -14.46
C LYS A 74 -20.52 -19.25 -14.64
N GLY A 75 -19.42 -19.91 -14.98
CA GLY A 75 -19.41 -21.34 -15.27
C GLY A 75 -20.01 -21.71 -16.62
N TRP A 76 -20.07 -20.78 -17.58
CA TRP A 76 -20.57 -21.05 -18.93
C TRP A 76 -19.91 -22.30 -19.56
N GLY A 77 -20.72 -23.19 -20.13
CA GLY A 77 -20.26 -24.45 -20.69
C GLY A 77 -19.98 -25.55 -19.66
N LEU A 78 -20.12 -25.29 -18.36
CA LEU A 78 -19.95 -26.29 -17.32
C LEU A 78 -21.30 -26.84 -16.84
N PRO A 79 -21.34 -28.07 -16.26
CA PRO A 79 -22.56 -28.61 -15.65
C PRO A 79 -23.18 -27.75 -14.54
N LEU A 80 -22.38 -26.83 -13.99
CA LEU A 80 -22.79 -25.88 -12.94
C LEU A 80 -23.06 -24.47 -13.47
N GLU A 81 -23.22 -24.32 -14.79
CA GLU A 81 -23.53 -23.03 -15.43
C GLU A 81 -24.71 -22.32 -14.76
N GLY A 82 -24.51 -21.05 -14.38
CA GLY A 82 -25.55 -20.24 -13.74
C GLY A 82 -26.06 -20.75 -12.39
N HIS A 83 -25.49 -21.81 -11.83
CA HIS A 83 -25.89 -22.32 -10.51
C HIS A 83 -25.39 -21.41 -9.39
N PRO A 84 -26.20 -21.09 -8.35
CA PRO A 84 -25.76 -20.24 -7.23
C PRO A 84 -24.52 -20.75 -6.52
N GLY A 85 -24.36 -22.08 -6.42
CA GLY A 85 -23.21 -22.74 -5.78
C GLY A 85 -21.94 -22.78 -6.61
N ASN A 86 -21.93 -22.30 -7.87
CA ASN A 86 -20.76 -22.44 -8.77
C ASN A 86 -19.56 -21.56 -8.38
N HIS A 87 -19.73 -20.73 -7.33
CA HIS A 87 -18.61 -19.93 -6.81
C HIS A 87 -17.52 -20.79 -6.17
N SER A 88 -17.92 -21.88 -5.48
CA SER A 88 -17.01 -22.74 -4.71
C SER A 88 -17.15 -24.22 -5.03
N ALA A 89 -18.21 -24.62 -5.76
CA ALA A 89 -18.41 -26.01 -6.10
C ALA A 89 -17.38 -26.49 -7.17
N LEU A 90 -16.83 -27.65 -6.95
CA LEU A 90 -15.97 -28.35 -7.91
C LEU A 90 -16.81 -29.33 -8.73
N LEU A 91 -16.35 -29.69 -9.93
CA LEU A 91 -16.92 -30.77 -10.71
C LEU A 91 -16.66 -32.11 -10.01
N SER A 92 -17.65 -33.00 -10.03
CA SER A 92 -17.42 -34.40 -9.70
C SER A 92 -16.57 -35.08 -10.79
N GLU A 93 -15.93 -36.21 -10.47
CA GLU A 93 -15.16 -36.99 -11.44
C GLU A 93 -16.02 -37.38 -12.68
N GLN A 94 -17.27 -37.76 -12.46
CA GLN A 94 -18.20 -38.08 -13.55
C GLN A 94 -18.49 -36.85 -14.43
N GLN A 95 -18.71 -35.68 -13.83
CA GLN A 95 -18.92 -34.42 -14.56
C GLN A 95 -17.69 -34.01 -15.34
N TRP A 96 -16.50 -34.16 -14.74
CA TRP A 96 -15.23 -33.88 -15.39
C TRP A 96 -15.01 -34.79 -16.60
N THR A 97 -15.19 -36.11 -16.47
CA THR A 97 -15.03 -37.07 -17.56
C THR A 97 -16.00 -36.78 -18.70
N ALA A 98 -17.28 -36.45 -18.38
CA ALA A 98 -18.27 -36.11 -19.39
C ALA A 98 -17.92 -34.80 -20.13
N LEU A 99 -17.43 -33.80 -19.41
CA LEU A 99 -16.98 -32.54 -19.99
C LEU A 99 -15.77 -32.75 -20.90
N ALA A 100 -14.76 -33.51 -20.47
CA ALA A 100 -13.59 -33.83 -21.25
C ALA A 100 -13.97 -34.52 -22.56
N ALA A 101 -14.88 -35.49 -22.49
CA ALA A 101 -15.41 -36.17 -23.68
C ALA A 101 -16.11 -35.21 -24.65
N THR A 102 -16.92 -34.28 -24.14
CA THR A 102 -17.60 -33.26 -24.94
C THR A 102 -16.61 -32.33 -25.65
N LEU A 103 -15.52 -31.98 -24.98
CA LEU A 103 -14.46 -31.10 -25.51
C LEU A 103 -13.45 -31.86 -26.40
N GLY A 104 -13.53 -33.18 -26.49
CA GLY A 104 -12.54 -34.00 -27.18
C GLY A 104 -11.17 -33.98 -26.47
N ALA A 105 -11.17 -33.73 -25.17
CA ALA A 105 -9.97 -33.71 -24.34
C ALA A 105 -9.75 -35.05 -23.62
N ASP A 106 -8.51 -35.34 -23.26
CA ASP A 106 -8.15 -36.50 -22.43
C ASP A 106 -8.41 -36.12 -20.94
N ALA A 107 -9.28 -36.89 -20.27
CA ALA A 107 -9.61 -36.62 -18.86
C ALA A 107 -8.41 -36.89 -17.93
N ASP A 108 -7.50 -37.77 -18.31
CA ASP A 108 -6.31 -38.16 -17.55
C ASP A 108 -5.09 -37.26 -17.85
N ASP A 109 -5.11 -36.55 -19.00
CA ASP A 109 -4.07 -35.59 -19.41
C ASP A 109 -4.69 -34.28 -19.92
N PRO A 110 -5.34 -33.49 -19.02
CA PRO A 110 -6.05 -32.27 -19.40
C PRO A 110 -5.12 -31.13 -19.88
N TRP A 111 -3.81 -31.26 -19.60
CA TRP A 111 -2.81 -30.26 -19.97
C TRP A 111 -2.07 -30.59 -21.24
N ARG A 112 -2.48 -31.65 -21.93
CA ARG A 112 -1.88 -32.05 -23.19
C ARG A 112 -1.93 -30.92 -24.21
N LEU A 113 -0.76 -30.56 -24.72
CA LEU A 113 -0.68 -29.53 -25.74
C LEU A 113 -1.25 -30.05 -27.08
N PRO A 114 -1.88 -29.18 -27.86
CA PRO A 114 -2.33 -29.52 -29.21
C PRO A 114 -1.16 -30.00 -30.06
N ASP A 115 -1.42 -30.96 -30.98
CA ASP A 115 -0.44 -31.37 -31.97
C ASP A 115 0.12 -30.12 -32.68
N PRO A 116 1.46 -29.93 -32.71
CA PRO A 116 2.09 -28.75 -33.32
C PRO A 116 1.68 -28.53 -34.80
N ASP A 117 1.39 -29.58 -35.53
CA ASP A 117 0.98 -29.56 -36.93
C ASP A 117 -0.52 -29.37 -37.12
N SER A 118 -1.32 -29.41 -36.06
CA SER A 118 -2.74 -29.07 -36.11
C SER A 118 -2.98 -27.58 -36.33
N PRO A 119 -4.16 -27.17 -36.83
CA PRO A 119 -4.53 -25.75 -36.91
C PRO A 119 -4.44 -25.05 -35.55
N MET A 120 -4.81 -25.74 -34.47
CA MET A 120 -4.76 -25.21 -33.08
C MET A 120 -3.30 -25.06 -32.62
N GLY A 121 -2.44 -26.06 -32.82
CA GLY A 121 -1.02 -25.99 -32.46
C GLY A 121 -0.30 -24.86 -33.20
N ARG A 122 -0.55 -24.70 -34.51
CA ARG A 122 0.00 -23.58 -35.29
C ARG A 122 -0.49 -22.23 -34.78
N LEU A 123 -1.79 -22.11 -34.39
CA LEU A 123 -2.33 -20.87 -33.78
C LEU A 123 -1.63 -20.59 -32.46
N CYS A 124 -1.50 -21.57 -31.58
CA CYS A 124 -0.79 -21.44 -30.31
C CYS A 124 0.65 -20.98 -30.52
N ALA A 125 1.39 -21.63 -31.41
CA ALA A 125 2.78 -21.30 -31.69
C ALA A 125 2.94 -19.88 -32.28
N SER A 126 2.04 -19.47 -33.20
CA SER A 126 2.09 -18.13 -33.79
C SER A 126 1.74 -17.06 -32.76
N THR A 127 0.78 -17.35 -31.87
CA THR A 127 0.38 -16.44 -30.79
C THR A 127 1.49 -16.32 -29.74
N ALA A 128 2.11 -17.43 -29.35
CA ALA A 128 3.23 -17.42 -28.41
C ALA A 128 4.38 -16.54 -28.94
N ARG A 129 4.78 -16.73 -30.21
CA ARG A 129 5.82 -15.88 -30.82
C ARG A 129 5.43 -14.40 -30.86
N ARG A 130 4.17 -14.09 -31.16
CA ARG A 130 3.68 -12.69 -31.19
C ARG A 130 3.67 -12.05 -29.79
N LEU A 131 3.43 -12.84 -28.75
CA LEU A 131 3.39 -12.40 -27.36
C LEU A 131 4.72 -12.55 -26.62
N GLU A 132 5.72 -13.15 -27.29
CA GLU A 132 7.05 -13.28 -26.73
C GLU A 132 7.61 -11.90 -26.38
N ARG A 133 7.91 -11.73 -25.11
CA ARG A 133 8.56 -10.52 -24.63
C ARG A 133 10.07 -10.71 -24.75
N PRO A 134 10.81 -9.72 -25.24
CA PRO A 134 12.26 -9.77 -25.19
C PRO A 134 12.71 -9.98 -23.75
N PRO A 135 13.83 -10.70 -23.52
CA PRO A 135 14.38 -10.83 -22.19
C PRO A 135 14.65 -9.45 -21.61
N VAL A 136 14.17 -9.22 -20.39
CA VAL A 136 14.37 -7.96 -19.68
C VAL A 136 15.74 -8.02 -18.99
N GLU A 137 16.64 -7.13 -19.35
CA GLU A 137 17.91 -6.97 -18.65
C GLU A 137 17.63 -6.29 -17.29
N ALA A 138 17.85 -7.02 -16.20
CA ALA A 138 17.64 -6.52 -14.86
C ALA A 138 18.80 -5.59 -14.45
N VAL A 139 18.45 -4.39 -14.02
CA VAL A 139 19.39 -3.43 -13.44
C VAL A 139 19.35 -3.59 -11.91
N GLU A 140 20.51 -3.64 -11.28
CA GLU A 140 20.60 -3.65 -9.82
C GLU A 140 20.08 -2.33 -9.24
N PRO A 141 19.31 -2.37 -8.15
CA PRO A 141 18.87 -1.16 -7.46
C PRO A 141 20.09 -0.38 -6.93
N PRO A 142 20.01 0.97 -6.88
CA PRO A 142 21.11 1.78 -6.41
C PRO A 142 21.44 1.49 -4.94
N THR A 143 22.70 1.65 -4.57
CA THR A 143 23.14 1.55 -3.17
C THR A 143 22.67 2.78 -2.41
N VAL A 144 21.78 2.58 -1.44
CA VAL A 144 21.25 3.66 -0.59
C VAL A 144 22.23 3.87 0.58
N PRO A 145 22.67 5.12 0.85
CA PRO A 145 23.52 5.41 1.98
C PRO A 145 22.77 5.20 3.32
N VAL A 146 23.48 4.86 4.37
CA VAL A 146 22.91 4.66 5.71
C VAL A 146 22.57 5.97 6.42
N SER A 147 23.18 7.08 6.00
CA SER A 147 22.92 8.45 6.47
C SER A 147 23.39 9.44 5.40
N LEU A 148 22.74 10.61 5.35
CA LEU A 148 23.14 11.74 4.50
C LEU A 148 24.07 12.71 5.22
N GLY A 149 24.43 12.42 6.49
CA GLY A 149 25.37 13.23 7.27
C GLY A 149 24.82 14.59 7.73
N ARG A 150 23.49 14.81 7.61
CA ARG A 150 22.87 16.05 8.05
C ARG A 150 22.89 16.17 9.58
N GLN A 151 23.25 17.34 10.10
CA GLN A 151 23.03 17.67 11.50
C GLN A 151 21.62 18.25 11.68
N HIS A 152 20.80 17.56 12.47
CA HIS A 152 19.47 18.02 12.84
C HIS A 152 19.53 18.84 14.11
N ARG A 153 19.03 20.08 14.08
CA ARG A 153 19.10 21.04 15.22
C ARG A 153 17.80 21.82 15.36
N GLY A 154 17.52 22.25 16.58
CA GLY A 154 16.35 23.05 16.92
C GLY A 154 15.03 22.28 16.76
N LEU A 155 13.95 23.00 16.64
CA LEU A 155 12.61 22.42 16.51
C LEU A 155 12.38 21.89 15.08
N GLN A 156 12.12 20.59 14.94
CA GLN A 156 11.82 19.95 13.67
C GLN A 156 10.72 18.89 13.85
N SER A 157 9.80 18.79 12.88
CA SER A 157 8.85 17.69 12.80
C SER A 157 9.34 16.57 11.90
N THR A 158 8.86 15.37 12.14
CA THR A 158 9.20 14.20 11.30
C THR A 158 8.66 14.35 9.88
N GLN A 159 7.49 14.97 9.70
CA GLN A 159 6.95 15.31 8.38
C GLN A 159 7.86 16.29 7.61
N ALA A 160 8.33 17.38 8.25
CA ALA A 160 9.25 18.32 7.60
C ALA A 160 10.59 17.66 7.25
N SER A 161 11.00 16.67 8.05
CA SER A 161 12.18 15.87 7.80
C SER A 161 12.08 15.05 6.52
N LEU A 162 10.93 14.45 6.22
CA LEU A 162 10.70 13.73 4.96
C LEU A 162 11.06 14.60 3.74
N GLY A 163 10.49 15.80 3.64
CA GLY A 163 10.76 16.71 2.52
C GLY A 163 12.22 17.14 2.42
N ARG A 164 12.89 17.30 3.56
CA ARG A 164 14.33 17.64 3.62
C ARG A 164 15.18 16.47 3.15
N VAL A 165 14.93 15.25 3.64
CA VAL A 165 15.67 14.04 3.24
C VAL A 165 15.52 13.81 1.74
N LEU A 166 14.33 13.92 1.17
CA LEU A 166 14.11 13.81 -0.29
C LEU A 166 14.93 14.86 -1.06
N THR A 167 14.95 16.09 -0.57
CA THR A 167 15.74 17.17 -1.19
C THR A 167 17.23 16.92 -1.08
N ASP A 168 17.70 16.43 0.06
CA ASP A 168 19.11 16.12 0.29
C ASP A 168 19.59 14.91 -0.54
N LEU A 169 18.75 13.87 -0.70
CA LEU A 169 19.01 12.74 -1.59
C LEU A 169 19.43 13.19 -3.00
N SER A 170 18.76 14.21 -3.54
CA SER A 170 19.08 14.70 -4.89
C SER A 170 20.48 15.32 -5.01
N ARG A 171 21.10 15.71 -3.90
CA ARG A 171 22.47 16.28 -3.84
C ARG A 171 23.48 15.23 -3.43
N ASP A 172 23.16 14.45 -2.40
CA ASP A 172 24.14 13.62 -1.68
C ASP A 172 24.09 12.14 -2.14
N ALA A 173 23.00 11.72 -2.79
CA ALA A 173 22.83 10.40 -3.38
C ALA A 173 22.02 10.48 -4.71
N PRO A 174 22.58 11.13 -5.75
CA PRO A 174 21.86 11.41 -7.00
C PRO A 174 21.40 10.15 -7.73
N ASP A 175 22.13 9.04 -7.65
CA ASP A 175 21.75 7.77 -8.29
C ASP A 175 20.49 7.17 -7.63
N VAL A 176 20.37 7.32 -6.32
CA VAL A 176 19.15 6.94 -5.58
C VAL A 176 18.00 7.88 -5.97
N ALA A 177 18.26 9.20 -5.90
CA ALA A 177 17.27 10.22 -6.23
C ALA A 177 16.71 10.06 -7.65
N ALA A 178 17.53 9.67 -8.62
CA ALA A 178 17.11 9.43 -10.00
C ALA A 178 16.09 8.27 -10.14
N ARG A 179 15.97 7.41 -9.16
CA ARG A 179 15.01 6.29 -9.12
C ARG A 179 13.80 6.56 -8.24
N VAL A 180 13.82 7.62 -7.43
CA VAL A 180 12.69 7.99 -6.55
C VAL A 180 11.58 8.60 -7.39
N VAL A 181 10.37 8.08 -7.22
CA VAL A 181 9.13 8.65 -7.77
C VAL A 181 8.18 8.91 -6.61
N THR A 182 7.74 10.16 -6.47
CA THR A 182 6.77 10.53 -5.42
C THR A 182 5.36 10.63 -6.00
N VAL A 183 4.36 10.20 -5.22
CA VAL A 183 2.94 10.21 -5.63
C VAL A 183 2.12 10.86 -4.52
N SER A 184 1.18 11.73 -4.88
CA SER A 184 0.32 12.43 -3.92
C SER A 184 -1.14 12.51 -4.40
N PRO A 185 -2.13 12.42 -3.50
CA PRO A 185 -3.55 12.62 -3.80
C PRO A 185 -3.99 14.05 -3.39
N ASP A 186 -3.40 15.08 -3.99
CA ASP A 186 -3.68 16.50 -3.71
C ASP A 186 -3.21 17.02 -2.33
N VAL A 187 -2.18 16.37 -1.76
CA VAL A 187 -1.65 16.76 -0.43
C VAL A 187 -0.16 17.12 -0.46
N ALA A 188 0.45 17.29 -1.63
CA ALA A 188 1.88 17.52 -1.78
C ALA A 188 2.39 18.74 -0.98
N SER A 189 1.66 19.84 -0.96
CA SER A 189 2.03 21.04 -0.22
C SER A 189 1.92 20.86 1.29
N SER A 190 0.82 20.28 1.77
CA SER A 190 0.56 20.06 3.20
C SER A 190 1.40 18.95 3.81
N THR A 191 2.00 18.07 3.01
CA THR A 191 2.93 17.01 3.43
C THR A 191 4.41 17.37 3.30
N ASN A 192 4.73 18.64 3.09
CA ASN A 192 6.10 19.19 2.97
C ASN A 192 6.96 18.60 1.85
N THR A 193 6.36 18.06 0.79
CA THR A 193 7.11 17.53 -0.37
C THR A 193 7.47 18.60 -1.40
N GLY A 194 7.04 19.86 -1.21
CA GLY A 194 7.24 20.98 -2.14
C GLY A 194 8.70 21.24 -2.51
N GLY A 195 9.64 21.12 -1.55
CA GLY A 195 11.08 21.29 -1.82
C GLY A 195 11.62 20.27 -2.83
N TRP A 196 11.20 19.01 -2.71
CA TRP A 196 11.51 17.95 -3.65
C TRP A 196 10.89 18.22 -5.03
N ILE A 197 9.57 18.53 -5.07
CA ILE A 197 8.85 18.82 -6.32
C ILE A 197 9.47 19.99 -7.07
N ASN A 198 9.86 21.06 -6.37
CA ASN A 198 10.55 22.19 -6.97
C ASN A 198 11.86 21.81 -7.69
N LYS A 199 12.46 20.70 -7.26
CA LYS A 199 13.73 20.22 -7.79
C LYS A 199 13.54 19.26 -8.97
N VAL A 200 12.62 18.30 -8.84
CA VAL A 200 12.46 17.21 -9.80
C VAL A 200 11.30 17.44 -10.80
N GLY A 201 10.40 18.37 -10.51
CA GLY A 201 9.22 18.64 -11.35
C GLY A 201 8.09 17.61 -11.16
N VAL A 202 6.94 17.97 -11.72
CA VAL A 202 5.75 17.13 -11.81
C VAL A 202 5.77 16.40 -13.14
N TRP A 203 5.45 15.12 -13.14
CA TRP A 203 5.41 14.34 -14.37
C TRP A 203 4.16 14.66 -15.20
N SER A 204 4.35 14.84 -16.49
CA SER A 204 3.30 14.95 -17.49
C SER A 204 3.78 14.28 -18.78
N PRO A 205 2.92 13.60 -19.58
CA PRO A 205 3.31 12.98 -20.84
C PRO A 205 3.85 13.98 -21.88
N GLN A 206 3.55 15.27 -21.68
CA GLN A 206 4.04 16.37 -22.52
C GLN A 206 4.42 17.54 -21.62
N ASP A 207 5.47 18.26 -21.98
CA ASP A 207 5.87 19.47 -21.27
C ASP A 207 4.75 20.51 -21.36
N ARG A 208 4.31 21.03 -20.21
CA ARG A 208 3.27 22.06 -20.14
C ARG A 208 3.88 23.42 -19.89
N HIS A 209 3.26 24.42 -20.49
CA HIS A 209 3.67 25.80 -20.34
C HIS A 209 3.40 26.30 -18.92
N ASP A 210 4.43 26.83 -18.24
CA ASP A 210 4.26 27.52 -16.95
C ASP A 210 3.80 28.97 -17.20
N TRP A 211 2.51 29.21 -17.00
CA TRP A 211 1.90 30.53 -17.17
C TRP A 211 2.47 31.61 -16.25
N PHE A 212 3.03 31.22 -15.09
CA PHE A 212 3.66 32.14 -14.16
C PHE A 212 5.10 32.50 -14.57
N ALA A 213 5.80 31.62 -15.28
CA ALA A 213 7.15 31.90 -15.76
C ALA A 213 7.20 32.98 -16.82
N THR A 214 6.10 33.21 -17.56
CA THR A 214 5.95 34.20 -18.62
C THR A 214 5.09 35.40 -18.22
N GLY A 215 4.61 35.43 -16.98
CA GLY A 215 3.74 36.50 -16.47
C GLY A 215 4.39 37.88 -16.51
N ASP A 216 3.56 38.90 -16.61
CA ASP A 216 3.96 40.30 -16.61
C ASP A 216 5.01 40.60 -15.56
N LYS A 217 6.07 41.28 -15.94
CA LYS A 217 7.14 41.74 -15.04
C LYS A 217 6.52 42.63 -13.94
N GLY A 218 6.02 42.04 -12.87
CA GLY A 218 5.40 42.76 -11.77
C GLY A 218 4.50 41.92 -10.85
N GLN A 219 4.15 40.69 -11.22
CA GLN A 219 3.50 39.82 -10.27
C GLN A 219 4.58 39.01 -9.49
N PRO A 220 4.60 39.12 -8.13
CA PRO A 220 5.50 38.31 -7.33
C PRO A 220 5.18 36.81 -7.55
N ASP A 221 6.19 35.99 -7.83
CA ASP A 221 6.06 34.54 -7.77
C ASP A 221 6.15 34.14 -6.28
N ASP A 222 5.03 34.17 -5.59
CA ASP A 222 4.87 33.79 -4.19
C ASP A 222 4.50 32.31 -4.00
N ARG A 223 4.53 31.52 -5.09
CA ARG A 223 4.24 30.09 -5.04
C ARG A 223 5.25 29.34 -4.18
N LEU A 224 4.76 28.60 -3.19
CA LEU A 224 5.57 27.69 -2.39
C LEU A 224 6.06 26.51 -3.23
N VAL A 225 5.26 26.06 -4.19
CA VAL A 225 5.58 24.97 -5.11
C VAL A 225 5.55 25.48 -6.55
N ARG A 226 6.70 25.36 -7.23
CA ARG A 226 6.81 25.62 -8.65
C ARG A 226 6.31 24.39 -9.40
N TRP A 227 5.07 24.42 -9.83
CA TRP A 227 4.39 23.32 -10.47
C TRP A 227 4.83 23.18 -11.95
N ARG A 228 6.08 22.74 -12.16
CA ARG A 228 6.63 22.56 -13.50
C ARG A 228 6.31 21.15 -13.99
N GLU A 229 5.38 21.04 -14.94
CA GLU A 229 4.96 19.78 -15.53
C GLU A 229 5.81 19.45 -16.76
N THR A 230 6.56 18.35 -16.70
CA THR A 230 7.46 17.90 -17.77
C THR A 230 7.46 16.38 -17.90
N SER A 231 7.87 15.88 -19.07
CA SER A 231 8.02 14.45 -19.32
C SER A 231 9.13 13.78 -18.50
N THR A 232 9.99 14.56 -17.86
CA THR A 232 11.06 14.10 -16.97
C THR A 232 10.78 14.32 -15.49
N GLY A 233 9.59 14.80 -15.14
CA GLY A 233 9.18 15.01 -13.75
C GLY A 233 9.15 13.70 -12.95
N GLN A 234 9.44 13.77 -11.65
CA GLN A 234 9.46 12.59 -10.76
C GLN A 234 8.36 12.64 -9.68
N HIS A 235 7.46 13.60 -9.75
CA HIS A 235 6.27 13.66 -8.91
C HIS A 235 5.01 13.44 -9.73
N LEU A 236 4.13 12.55 -9.26
CA LEU A 236 2.83 12.29 -9.86
C LEU A 236 1.73 12.82 -8.93
N GLU A 237 0.94 13.76 -9.44
CA GLU A 237 -0.21 14.29 -8.71
C GLU A 237 -1.51 13.73 -9.28
N LEU A 238 -2.29 13.07 -8.44
CA LEU A 238 -3.47 12.30 -8.87
C LEU A 238 -4.79 13.01 -8.57
N GLY A 239 -4.78 14.15 -7.86
CA GLY A 239 -5.97 14.66 -7.21
C GLY A 239 -6.43 13.74 -6.05
N ILE A 240 -7.58 14.01 -5.46
CA ILE A 240 -8.09 13.28 -4.27
C ILE A 240 -8.49 11.85 -4.65
N ALA A 241 -7.52 10.93 -4.67
CA ALA A 241 -7.69 9.56 -5.14
C ALA A 241 -6.71 8.58 -4.46
N GLU A 242 -6.90 8.31 -3.17
CA GLU A 242 -5.99 7.49 -2.35
C GLU A 242 -5.89 6.04 -2.86
N THR A 243 -6.98 5.47 -3.35
CA THR A 243 -6.98 4.13 -3.97
C THR A 243 -6.12 4.09 -5.22
N ASN A 244 -6.24 5.08 -6.12
CA ASN A 244 -5.42 5.18 -7.31
C ASN A 244 -3.94 5.37 -6.96
N LEU A 245 -3.65 6.13 -5.91
CA LEU A 245 -2.29 6.32 -5.40
C LEU A 245 -1.64 4.97 -5.10
N VAL A 246 -2.27 4.12 -4.30
CA VAL A 246 -1.67 2.85 -3.91
C VAL A 246 -1.66 1.81 -5.03
N CYS A 247 -2.62 1.84 -5.95
CA CYS A 247 -2.55 1.05 -7.18
C CYS A 247 -1.32 1.44 -8.01
N LEU A 248 -1.09 2.74 -8.18
CA LEU A 248 0.09 3.24 -8.89
C LEU A 248 1.40 2.91 -8.15
N LEU A 249 1.42 2.97 -6.82
CA LEU A 249 2.57 2.53 -6.02
C LEU A 249 2.88 1.04 -6.25
N GLY A 250 1.85 0.21 -6.39
CA GLY A 250 2.00 -1.21 -6.72
C GLY A 250 2.68 -1.42 -8.07
N GLU A 251 2.21 -0.73 -9.11
CA GLU A 251 2.77 -0.80 -10.47
C GLU A 251 4.20 -0.24 -10.54
N LEU A 252 4.43 0.97 -10.00
CA LEU A 252 5.77 1.56 -9.96
C LEU A 252 6.74 0.70 -9.14
N GLY A 253 6.26 0.14 -8.02
CA GLY A 253 7.04 -0.72 -7.15
C GLY A 253 7.33 -2.11 -7.73
N ALA A 254 6.61 -2.53 -8.79
CA ALA A 254 6.83 -3.80 -9.49
C ALA A 254 7.72 -3.67 -10.75
N THR A 255 8.21 -2.47 -11.08
CA THR A 255 9.00 -2.23 -12.29
C THR A 255 10.33 -2.98 -12.32
N TRP A 256 10.89 -3.30 -11.15
CA TRP A 256 12.07 -4.16 -11.04
C TRP A 256 11.79 -5.58 -11.57
N LEU A 257 10.57 -6.10 -11.37
CA LEU A 257 10.13 -7.42 -11.80
C LEU A 257 9.63 -7.40 -13.25
N THR A 258 8.85 -6.40 -13.62
CA THR A 258 8.15 -6.34 -14.91
C THR A 258 8.98 -5.75 -16.03
N LEU A 259 9.87 -4.79 -15.71
CA LEU A 259 10.68 -4.02 -16.66
C LEU A 259 12.18 -4.15 -16.39
N GLY A 260 12.61 -4.85 -15.35
CA GLY A 260 14.02 -4.94 -14.92
C GLY A 260 14.60 -3.59 -14.46
N GLN A 261 13.76 -2.58 -14.24
CA GLN A 261 14.16 -1.21 -13.90
C GLN A 261 13.60 -0.86 -12.52
N PRO A 262 14.39 -0.94 -11.44
CA PRO A 262 13.90 -0.63 -10.11
C PRO A 262 13.57 0.86 -9.97
N LEU A 263 12.30 1.19 -9.77
CA LEU A 263 11.87 2.48 -9.25
C LEU A 263 11.70 2.38 -7.74
N LEU A 264 11.82 3.51 -7.06
CA LEU A 264 11.70 3.65 -5.61
C LEU A 264 10.50 4.55 -5.28
N PRO A 265 9.27 4.04 -5.38
CA PRO A 265 8.07 4.85 -5.23
C PRO A 265 7.76 5.17 -3.78
N ILE A 266 7.39 6.44 -3.52
CA ILE A 266 6.97 6.97 -2.23
C ILE A 266 5.62 7.69 -2.41
N GLY A 267 4.58 7.19 -1.74
CA GLY A 267 3.27 7.85 -1.70
C GLY A 267 3.07 8.58 -0.38
N THR A 268 2.53 9.80 -0.44
CA THR A 268 2.14 10.55 0.76
C THR A 268 0.64 10.72 0.81
N VAL A 269 0.05 10.45 1.97
CA VAL A 269 -1.40 10.54 2.21
C VAL A 269 -1.63 10.93 3.67
N TYR A 270 -2.75 11.58 3.99
CA TYR A 270 -3.09 11.79 5.39
C TYR A 270 -3.32 10.45 6.09
N ASP A 271 -2.70 10.28 7.26
CA ASP A 271 -2.67 9.01 7.98
C ASP A 271 -4.04 8.31 8.09
N PRO A 272 -5.15 8.97 8.45
CA PRO A 272 -6.45 8.30 8.55
C PRO A 272 -6.98 7.75 7.23
N PHE A 273 -6.53 8.30 6.10
CA PHE A 273 -7.00 7.89 4.78
C PHE A 273 -6.25 6.68 4.22
N VAL A 274 -5.19 6.27 4.88
CA VAL A 274 -4.51 4.98 4.59
C VAL A 274 -5.51 3.82 4.66
N GLY A 275 -6.46 3.86 5.59
CA GLY A 275 -7.50 2.83 5.72
C GLY A 275 -8.33 2.61 4.45
N ARG A 276 -8.56 3.67 3.62
CA ARG A 276 -9.28 3.55 2.34
C ARG A 276 -8.46 2.87 1.26
N ALA A 277 -7.16 2.94 1.37
CA ALA A 277 -6.20 2.48 0.39
C ALA A 277 -5.51 1.17 0.79
N LEU A 278 -5.77 0.66 2.01
CA LEU A 278 -4.99 -0.44 2.59
C LEU A 278 -5.12 -1.74 1.78
N GLU A 279 -6.33 -2.14 1.42
CA GLU A 279 -6.56 -3.39 0.71
C GLU A 279 -5.89 -3.43 -0.67
N PRO A 280 -6.05 -2.43 -1.57
CA PRO A 280 -5.32 -2.44 -2.84
C PRO A 280 -3.81 -2.30 -2.66
N TRP A 281 -3.31 -1.63 -1.61
CA TRP A 281 -1.88 -1.59 -1.32
C TRP A 281 -1.32 -2.96 -0.92
N VAL A 282 -2.05 -3.69 -0.08
CA VAL A 282 -1.72 -5.09 0.27
C VAL A 282 -1.68 -5.96 -0.97
N PHE A 283 -2.66 -5.80 -1.88
CA PHE A 283 -2.66 -6.53 -3.14
C PHE A 283 -1.45 -6.18 -4.02
N GLY A 284 -1.10 -4.90 -4.16
CA GLY A 284 0.11 -4.47 -4.87
C GLY A 284 1.39 -5.09 -4.29
N THR A 285 1.50 -5.14 -2.95
CA THR A 285 2.62 -5.79 -2.25
C THR A 285 2.66 -7.30 -2.52
N TYR A 286 1.52 -7.97 -2.49
CA TYR A 286 1.38 -9.39 -2.84
C TYR A 286 1.80 -9.66 -4.31
N ALA A 287 1.46 -8.77 -5.23
CA ALA A 287 1.83 -8.86 -6.64
C ALA A 287 3.32 -8.57 -6.93
N GLY A 288 4.13 -8.28 -5.90
CA GLY A 288 5.57 -8.02 -6.04
C GLY A 288 5.96 -6.54 -6.03
N GLY A 289 5.00 -5.63 -5.90
CA GLY A 289 5.26 -4.20 -5.71
C GLY A 289 5.99 -3.93 -4.40
N ARG A 290 7.02 -3.06 -4.45
CA ARG A 290 7.74 -2.60 -3.27
C ARG A 290 7.69 -1.08 -3.24
N SER A 291 7.08 -0.52 -2.20
CA SER A 291 6.82 0.91 -2.11
C SER A 291 6.87 1.42 -0.68
N ILE A 292 7.06 2.71 -0.51
CA ILE A 292 6.93 3.39 0.77
C ILE A 292 5.61 4.17 0.76
N LEU A 293 4.74 3.90 1.73
CA LEU A 293 3.55 4.69 2.00
C LEU A 293 3.80 5.53 3.25
N VAL A 294 3.56 6.83 3.16
CA VAL A 294 3.74 7.77 4.27
C VAL A 294 2.40 8.33 4.69
N GLY A 295 1.96 8.00 5.90
CA GLY A 295 0.79 8.56 6.55
C GLY A 295 1.18 9.84 7.30
N THR A 296 0.78 11.01 6.79
CA THR A 296 1.14 12.30 7.39
C THR A 296 0.21 13.43 6.93
N PRO A 297 -0.22 14.36 7.83
CA PRO A 297 -0.02 14.33 9.29
C PRO A 297 -0.64 13.10 9.95
N SER A 298 -0.17 12.77 11.16
CA SER A 298 -0.65 11.63 11.92
C SER A 298 -1.01 12.00 13.38
N GLY A 299 -1.76 11.11 14.03
CA GLY A 299 -2.01 11.12 15.46
C GLY A 299 -2.57 12.44 16.00
N VAL A 300 -2.05 12.88 17.14
CA VAL A 300 -2.48 14.09 17.84
C VAL A 300 -2.40 15.37 17.00
N THR A 301 -1.58 15.40 15.96
CA THR A 301 -1.46 16.57 15.08
C THR A 301 -2.66 16.79 14.16
N LEU A 302 -3.53 15.78 14.03
CA LEU A 302 -4.79 15.88 13.30
C LEU A 302 -6.00 16.13 14.22
N ALA A 303 -5.82 16.25 15.54
CA ALA A 303 -6.92 16.44 16.47
C ALA A 303 -7.78 17.69 16.14
N ALA A 304 -7.15 18.76 15.67
CA ALA A 304 -7.83 20.00 15.29
C ALA A 304 -8.71 19.87 14.02
N GLU A 305 -8.46 18.86 13.17
CA GLU A 305 -9.19 18.61 11.92
C GLU A 305 -10.52 17.87 12.14
N GLY A 306 -10.73 17.32 13.34
CA GLY A 306 -11.96 16.62 13.73
C GLY A 306 -11.98 15.14 13.36
N GLY A 307 -13.10 14.47 13.71
CA GLY A 307 -13.23 13.01 13.70
C GLY A 307 -13.01 12.35 12.35
N ALA A 308 -13.30 13.02 11.23
CA ALA A 308 -13.09 12.48 9.89
C ALA A 308 -11.60 12.31 9.53
N HIS A 309 -10.71 12.99 10.25
CA HIS A 309 -9.26 12.97 10.08
C HIS A 309 -8.54 12.25 11.23
N GLN A 310 -9.24 11.35 11.92
CA GLN A 310 -8.68 10.60 13.04
C GLN A 310 -8.67 9.10 12.75
N SER A 311 -7.60 8.41 13.19
CA SER A 311 -7.47 6.97 13.11
C SER A 311 -6.75 6.43 14.35
N ILE A 312 -7.26 5.32 14.88
CA ILE A 312 -6.62 4.55 15.95
C ILE A 312 -6.05 3.21 15.42
N THR A 313 -6.28 2.89 14.14
CA THR A 313 -5.90 1.61 13.55
C THR A 313 -4.60 1.67 12.75
N THR A 314 -4.20 2.84 12.27
CA THR A 314 -3.02 2.99 11.42
C THR A 314 -1.70 2.60 12.11
N PRO A 315 -1.51 2.75 13.44
CA PRO A 315 -0.32 2.24 14.11
C PRO A 315 -0.09 0.73 13.97
N SER A 316 -1.16 -0.07 13.77
CA SER A 316 -1.05 -1.53 13.67
C SER A 316 -0.72 -2.07 12.27
N ILE A 317 -0.69 -1.22 11.24
CA ILE A 317 -0.56 -1.63 9.83
C ILE A 317 0.64 -2.57 9.59
N GLY A 318 1.79 -2.29 10.18
CA GLY A 318 2.97 -3.16 10.04
C GLY A 318 2.80 -4.53 10.67
N LEU A 319 2.06 -4.62 11.79
CA LEU A 319 1.77 -5.89 12.47
C LEU A 319 0.83 -6.78 11.65
N GLU A 320 -0.12 -6.17 10.92
CA GLU A 320 -1.20 -6.85 10.23
C GLU A 320 -0.90 -7.13 8.75
N THR A 321 0.09 -6.43 8.17
CA THR A 321 0.36 -6.50 6.73
C THR A 321 1.67 -7.24 6.43
N PRO A 322 1.63 -8.47 5.92
CA PRO A 322 2.84 -9.19 5.52
C PRO A 322 3.62 -8.45 4.43
N GLY A 323 4.95 -8.39 4.58
CA GLY A 323 5.83 -7.73 3.60
C GLY A 323 5.86 -6.20 3.73
N VAL A 324 5.33 -5.67 4.83
CA VAL A 324 5.39 -4.25 5.18
C VAL A 324 6.11 -4.10 6.52
N THR A 325 7.05 -3.14 6.60
CA THR A 325 7.64 -2.68 7.87
C THR A 325 7.10 -1.30 8.19
N ALA A 326 6.56 -1.10 9.40
CA ALA A 326 6.08 0.20 9.83
C ALA A 326 7.08 0.90 10.75
N TYR A 327 7.24 2.21 10.56
CA TYR A 327 8.05 3.08 11.41
C TYR A 327 7.25 4.31 11.86
N GLU A 328 7.43 4.69 13.11
CA GLU A 328 6.89 5.91 13.71
C GLU A 328 7.98 6.65 14.50
N PRO A 329 8.90 7.35 13.80
CA PRO A 329 10.02 8.04 14.43
C PRO A 329 9.57 9.24 15.24
N ALA A 330 10.31 9.59 16.30
CA ALA A 330 10.10 10.80 17.09
C ALA A 330 10.98 11.98 16.62
N PHE A 331 12.16 11.69 16.12
CA PHE A 331 13.15 12.69 15.73
C PHE A 331 13.41 12.73 14.21
N ALA A 332 13.92 13.87 13.76
CA ALA A 332 14.26 14.10 12.37
C ALA A 332 15.35 13.14 11.84
N VAL A 333 16.36 12.86 12.67
CA VAL A 333 17.43 11.91 12.34
C VAL A 333 16.90 10.48 12.21
N GLU A 334 15.96 10.09 13.06
CA GLU A 334 15.32 8.78 12.97
C GLU A 334 14.49 8.66 11.69
N THR A 335 13.79 9.74 11.28
CA THR A 335 13.07 9.79 10.01
C THR A 335 14.03 9.58 8.83
N GLU A 336 15.22 10.20 8.86
CA GLU A 336 16.25 9.97 7.84
C GLU A 336 16.66 8.49 7.80
N TRP A 337 17.02 7.91 8.93
CA TRP A 337 17.47 6.51 9.00
C TRP A 337 16.39 5.52 8.56
N CYS A 338 15.15 5.70 9.03
CA CYS A 338 14.03 4.83 8.65
C CYS A 338 13.70 4.94 7.16
N LEU A 339 13.73 6.16 6.59
CA LEU A 339 13.46 6.36 5.16
C LEU A 339 14.56 5.75 4.28
N LEU A 340 15.84 5.93 4.64
CA LEU A 340 16.96 5.37 3.90
C LEU A 340 16.98 3.84 3.99
N ASP A 341 16.69 3.26 5.16
CA ASP A 341 16.53 1.81 5.31
C ASP A 341 15.39 1.29 4.45
N ALA A 342 14.23 1.95 4.47
CA ALA A 342 13.09 1.58 3.64
C ALA A 342 13.44 1.63 2.14
N LEU A 343 14.08 2.71 1.67
CA LEU A 343 14.53 2.84 0.28
C LEU A 343 15.50 1.73 -0.13
N SER A 344 16.40 1.31 0.77
CA SER A 344 17.39 0.27 0.50
C SER A 344 16.77 -1.10 0.24
N ARG A 345 15.51 -1.30 0.62
CA ARG A 345 14.77 -2.56 0.47
C ARG A 345 13.82 -2.58 -0.71
N LEU A 346 13.66 -1.47 -1.44
CA LEU A 346 12.84 -1.42 -2.63
C LEU A 346 13.57 -2.00 -3.86
N GLY A 347 12.79 -2.39 -4.86
CA GLY A 347 13.32 -2.80 -6.17
C GLY A 347 14.05 -4.14 -6.20
N ARG A 348 13.82 -5.04 -5.24
CA ARG A 348 14.50 -6.33 -5.13
C ARG A 348 13.59 -7.45 -4.64
N ALA A 349 13.92 -8.69 -4.94
CA ALA A 349 13.10 -9.87 -4.65
C ALA A 349 12.93 -10.11 -3.14
N ASP A 350 14.00 -9.93 -2.37
CA ASP A 350 14.04 -10.09 -0.91
C ASP A 350 13.63 -8.82 -0.15
N GLY A 351 13.15 -7.80 -0.88
CA GLY A 351 12.76 -6.52 -0.32
C GLY A 351 11.38 -6.53 0.34
N GLU A 352 11.11 -5.47 1.07
CA GLU A 352 9.84 -5.20 1.75
C GLU A 352 9.36 -3.79 1.42
N SER A 353 8.05 -3.57 1.44
CA SER A 353 7.44 -2.24 1.49
C SER A 353 7.59 -1.62 2.88
N ALA A 354 7.39 -0.31 2.99
CA ALA A 354 7.41 0.35 4.28
C ALA A 354 6.21 1.29 4.46
N TYR A 355 5.73 1.40 5.70
CA TYR A 355 4.79 2.41 6.13
C TYR A 355 5.49 3.35 7.13
N LEU A 356 5.54 4.65 6.82
CA LEU A 356 6.07 5.66 7.73
C LEU A 356 4.92 6.53 8.24
N ARG A 357 4.72 6.55 9.54
CA ARG A 357 3.73 7.40 10.21
C ARG A 357 4.45 8.62 10.77
N LEU A 358 4.14 9.82 10.23
CA LEU A 358 4.88 11.04 10.52
C LEU A 358 3.97 12.16 11.04
N SER A 359 4.52 12.96 11.96
CA SER A 359 3.81 14.03 12.67
C SER A 359 4.28 15.42 12.21
N THR A 360 3.38 16.39 12.24
CA THR A 360 3.70 17.83 12.06
C THR A 360 4.19 18.49 13.34
N ARG A 361 4.12 17.81 14.49
CA ARG A 361 4.57 18.36 15.76
C ARG A 361 6.08 18.60 15.77
N PRO A 362 6.56 19.84 16.00
CA PRO A 362 7.98 20.11 16.11
C PRO A 362 8.49 19.64 17.49
N ILE A 363 9.58 18.87 17.48
CA ILE A 363 10.29 18.42 18.68
C ILE A 363 11.72 18.97 18.64
N ASP A 364 12.27 19.38 19.78
CA ASP A 364 13.65 19.83 19.86
C ASP A 364 14.59 18.64 19.64
N GLN A 365 15.41 18.73 18.60
CA GLN A 365 16.31 17.67 18.20
C GLN A 365 17.45 17.42 19.21
N ALA A 366 17.74 18.38 20.11
CA ALA A 366 18.69 18.18 21.20
C ALA A 366 18.23 17.09 22.19
N LEU A 367 16.92 16.87 22.31
CA LEU A 367 16.35 15.82 23.17
C LEU A 367 16.68 14.40 22.71
N ALA A 368 17.09 14.21 21.45
CA ALA A 368 17.55 12.92 20.94
C ALA A 368 18.81 12.41 21.65
N ASN A 369 19.58 13.33 22.26
CA ASN A 369 20.81 13.02 22.98
C ASN A 369 21.68 12.00 22.21
N LEU A 370 22.00 12.35 20.95
CA LEU A 370 22.77 11.47 20.08
C LEU A 370 24.20 11.32 20.60
N PRO A 371 24.75 10.09 20.60
CA PRO A 371 26.17 9.89 20.95
C PRO A 371 27.12 10.60 19.97
N ASP A 372 28.18 11.21 20.51
CA ASP A 372 29.27 11.76 19.69
C ASP A 372 30.22 10.68 19.16
N ASP A 373 30.31 9.54 19.87
CA ASP A 373 31.13 8.41 19.43
C ASP A 373 30.49 7.70 18.25
N PRO A 374 31.19 7.52 17.11
CA PRO A 374 30.64 6.91 15.91
C PRO A 374 30.11 5.47 16.10
N VAL A 375 30.74 4.68 17.00
CA VAL A 375 30.32 3.31 17.28
C VAL A 375 28.99 3.30 18.05
N ALA A 376 28.91 4.17 19.05
CA ALA A 376 27.66 4.34 19.82
C ALA A 376 26.51 4.94 18.98
N LEU A 377 26.85 5.85 18.06
CA LEU A 377 25.86 6.40 17.12
C LEU A 377 25.33 5.33 16.16
N GLU A 378 26.20 4.47 15.63
CA GLU A 378 25.79 3.35 14.79
C GLU A 378 24.93 2.34 15.56
N ALA A 379 25.27 2.04 16.82
CA ALA A 379 24.47 1.21 17.70
C ALA A 379 23.07 1.83 17.93
N ARG A 380 22.98 3.15 18.13
CA ARG A 380 21.70 3.88 18.24
C ARG A 380 20.89 3.76 16.95
N ARG A 381 21.53 3.96 15.79
CA ARG A 381 20.85 3.80 14.50
C ARG A 381 20.31 2.38 14.33
N HIS A 382 21.12 1.37 14.66
CA HIS A 382 20.68 -0.03 14.62
C HIS A 382 19.45 -0.26 15.51
N ASP A 383 19.47 0.23 16.75
CA ASP A 383 18.35 0.07 17.69
C ASP A 383 17.07 0.78 17.20
N VAL A 384 17.20 1.98 16.61
CA VAL A 384 16.08 2.68 15.95
C VAL A 384 15.46 1.82 14.86
N LEU A 385 16.26 1.21 14.00
CA LEU A 385 15.81 0.34 12.91
C LEU A 385 15.28 -1.01 13.39
N ALA A 386 15.77 -1.48 14.54
CA ALA A 386 15.29 -2.72 15.18
C ALA A 386 13.97 -2.54 15.97
N GLY A 387 13.51 -1.31 16.14
CA GLY A 387 12.19 -1.01 16.68
C GLY A 387 12.17 -0.13 17.93
N GLY A 388 13.30 0.23 18.52
CA GLY A 388 13.32 1.16 19.63
C GLY A 388 14.61 1.13 20.45
N TYR A 389 14.79 2.14 21.28
CA TYR A 389 15.97 2.31 22.12
C TYR A 389 15.62 2.97 23.46
N ARG A 390 16.49 2.81 24.43
CA ARG A 390 16.35 3.48 25.71
C ARG A 390 16.98 4.87 25.62
N LEU A 391 16.14 5.90 25.75
CA LEU A 391 16.57 7.30 25.69
C LEU A 391 17.13 7.78 27.03
N ARG A 392 16.46 7.43 28.14
CA ARG A 392 16.91 7.73 29.50
C ARG A 392 16.95 6.45 30.34
N THR A 393 17.99 6.32 31.15
CA THR A 393 18.20 5.21 32.07
C THR A 393 18.26 5.76 33.48
N ALA A 394 17.33 5.36 34.32
CA ALA A 394 17.40 5.69 35.75
C ALA A 394 18.44 4.83 36.48
N PRO A 395 19.13 5.36 37.50
CA PRO A 395 20.09 4.59 38.29
C PRO A 395 19.37 3.56 39.17
N GLY A 396 19.97 2.39 39.33
CA GLY A 396 19.47 1.34 40.23
C GLY A 396 18.22 0.61 39.70
N GLU A 397 17.39 0.16 40.62
CA GLU A 397 16.11 -0.49 40.34
C GLU A 397 15.07 0.55 39.90
N VAL A 398 14.25 0.22 38.91
CA VAL A 398 13.22 1.12 38.39
C VAL A 398 11.83 0.65 38.80
N ALA A 399 10.99 1.64 39.10
CA ALA A 399 9.58 1.40 39.44
C ALA A 399 8.74 1.07 38.22
N ALA A 400 9.09 1.66 37.05
CA ALA A 400 8.43 1.42 35.78
C ALA A 400 9.34 1.74 34.59
N VAL A 401 8.95 1.26 33.41
CA VAL A 401 9.48 1.67 32.10
C VAL A 401 8.38 2.43 31.36
N ILE A 402 8.66 3.65 30.92
CA ILE A 402 7.78 4.42 30.06
C ILE A 402 8.23 4.16 28.61
N ALA A 403 7.37 3.58 27.80
CA ALA A 403 7.58 3.41 26.37
C ALA A 403 6.72 4.41 25.60
N VAL A 404 7.34 5.25 24.79
CA VAL A 404 6.67 6.32 24.05
C VAL A 404 6.92 6.20 22.55
N VAL A 405 5.94 6.64 21.77
CA VAL A 405 5.97 6.61 20.32
C VAL A 405 5.77 8.00 19.75
N GLY A 406 6.57 8.35 18.74
CA GLY A 406 6.35 9.50 17.89
C GLY A 406 6.19 10.83 18.63
N ALA A 407 5.10 11.52 18.33
CA ALA A 407 4.84 12.90 18.75
C ALA A 407 4.59 13.09 20.26
N LEU A 408 4.36 12.01 21.02
CA LEU A 408 4.12 12.08 22.48
C LEU A 408 5.40 12.10 23.33
N LEU A 409 6.57 12.14 22.69
CA LEU A 409 7.84 12.14 23.39
C LEU A 409 8.00 13.29 24.41
N PRO A 410 7.60 14.56 24.14
CA PRO A 410 7.70 15.62 25.12
C PRO A 410 6.94 15.32 26.41
N GLU A 411 5.69 14.82 26.31
CA GLU A 411 4.86 14.45 27.48
C GLU A 411 5.48 13.31 28.28
N ALA A 412 6.12 12.37 27.60
CA ALA A 412 6.79 11.25 28.26
C ALA A 412 8.04 11.72 29.02
N LEU A 413 8.77 12.70 28.48
CA LEU A 413 9.91 13.33 29.14
C LEU A 413 9.47 14.11 30.40
N ASP A 414 8.42 14.93 30.26
CA ASP A 414 7.84 15.69 31.37
C ASP A 414 7.33 14.78 32.48
N ALA A 415 6.65 13.66 32.11
CA ALA A 415 6.19 12.67 33.07
C ALA A 415 7.36 11.98 33.80
N ALA A 416 8.44 11.65 33.09
CA ALA A 416 9.63 11.06 33.69
C ALA A 416 10.31 12.03 34.66
N ASP A 417 10.39 13.33 34.33
CA ASP A 417 10.95 14.37 35.19
C ASP A 417 10.09 14.56 36.46
N LEU A 418 8.76 14.64 36.34
CA LEU A 418 7.85 14.74 37.48
C LEU A 418 7.97 13.51 38.40
N LEU A 419 8.06 12.31 37.85
CA LEU A 419 8.26 11.11 38.64
C LEU A 419 9.60 11.10 39.39
N ALA A 420 10.65 11.59 38.74
CA ALA A 420 11.97 11.72 39.37
C ALA A 420 11.94 12.72 40.53
N GLU A 421 11.22 13.85 40.41
CA GLU A 421 10.99 14.81 41.52
C GLU A 421 10.26 14.15 42.72
N LEU A 422 9.40 13.18 42.44
CA LEU A 422 8.71 12.41 43.48
C LEU A 422 9.56 11.23 44.02
N GLY A 423 10.81 11.11 43.57
CA GLY A 423 11.69 10.01 43.98
C GLY A 423 11.37 8.66 43.31
N VAL A 424 10.59 8.64 42.26
CA VAL A 424 10.21 7.43 41.50
C VAL A 424 11.15 7.28 40.30
N ALA A 425 12.00 6.28 40.32
CA ALA A 425 12.95 5.98 39.23
C ALA A 425 12.23 5.29 38.07
N VAL A 426 12.29 5.87 36.86
CA VAL A 426 11.71 5.30 35.64
C VAL A 426 12.70 5.34 34.49
N ASP A 427 12.71 4.29 33.66
CA ASP A 427 13.37 4.34 32.35
C ASP A 427 12.43 4.93 31.31
N LEU A 428 12.98 5.61 30.32
CA LEU A 428 12.24 6.11 29.18
C LEU A 428 12.78 5.49 27.89
N CYS A 429 11.90 4.78 27.18
CA CYS A 429 12.20 4.11 25.93
C CYS A 429 11.42 4.76 24.78
N VAL A 430 12.07 4.98 23.64
CA VAL A 430 11.43 5.42 22.38
C VAL A 430 11.20 4.18 21.53
N ILE A 431 9.95 3.98 21.13
CA ILE A 431 9.55 2.91 20.20
C ILE A 431 9.43 3.53 18.82
N THR A 432 10.15 2.99 17.86
CA THR A 432 10.16 3.46 16.47
C THR A 432 9.48 2.50 15.51
N SER A 433 9.30 1.21 15.92
CA SER A 433 8.62 0.21 15.11
C SER A 433 8.07 -0.92 15.97
N TYR A 434 6.76 -1.02 16.06
CA TYR A 434 6.09 -2.10 16.80
C TYR A 434 6.28 -3.45 16.14
N ASP A 435 6.20 -3.50 14.82
CA ASP A 435 6.30 -4.74 14.07
C ASP A 435 7.72 -5.30 14.09
N ARG A 436 8.76 -4.46 14.12
CA ARG A 436 10.13 -4.91 14.31
C ARG A 436 10.33 -5.56 15.68
N LEU A 437 9.81 -4.95 16.74
CA LEU A 437 9.82 -5.54 18.09
C LEU A 437 9.05 -6.87 18.10
N TRP A 438 7.86 -6.90 17.52
CA TRP A 438 7.07 -8.11 17.42
C TRP A 438 7.79 -9.21 16.64
N ARG A 439 8.36 -8.90 15.49
CA ARG A 439 9.16 -9.85 14.69
C ARG A 439 10.36 -10.37 15.46
N GLY A 440 11.02 -9.54 16.27
CA GLY A 440 12.10 -9.96 17.19
C GLY A 440 11.63 -11.02 18.15
N VAL A 441 10.46 -10.85 18.78
CA VAL A 441 9.84 -11.85 19.67
C VAL A 441 9.50 -13.14 18.91
N GLN A 442 8.92 -13.02 17.70
CA GLN A 442 8.57 -14.19 16.88
C GLN A 442 9.82 -14.96 16.43
N ALA A 443 10.89 -14.24 16.06
CA ALA A 443 12.16 -14.84 15.68
C ALA A 443 12.79 -15.62 16.83
N ARG A 444 12.84 -15.01 18.04
CA ARG A 444 13.31 -15.68 19.28
C ARG A 444 12.54 -16.96 19.61
N ARG A 445 11.24 -16.98 19.32
CA ARG A 445 10.36 -18.15 19.52
C ARG A 445 10.41 -19.17 18.39
N GLY A 446 11.17 -18.91 17.31
CA GLY A 446 11.21 -19.76 16.12
C GLY A 446 9.92 -19.74 15.28
N LEU A 447 9.08 -18.74 15.51
CA LEU A 447 7.76 -18.59 14.86
C LEU A 447 7.76 -17.63 13.68
N LEU A 448 8.84 -16.83 13.52
CA LEU A 448 8.91 -15.86 12.44
C LEU A 448 8.86 -16.55 11.07
N ARG A 449 7.93 -16.13 10.24
CA ARG A 449 7.81 -16.49 8.83
C ARG A 449 8.13 -15.28 7.97
N GLY A 450 8.87 -15.47 6.88
CA GLY A 450 9.22 -14.41 5.94
C GLY A 450 10.58 -13.77 6.19
N PRO A 451 10.82 -12.57 5.62
CA PRO A 451 12.11 -11.89 5.66
C PRO A 451 12.59 -11.59 7.09
N ARG A 452 13.91 -11.71 7.31
CA ARG A 452 14.55 -11.42 8.60
C ARG A 452 15.34 -10.10 8.59
N HIS A 453 15.25 -9.35 7.52
CA HIS A 453 15.98 -8.08 7.41
C HIS A 453 15.60 -7.12 8.55
N GLY A 454 16.58 -6.57 9.24
CA GLY A 454 16.39 -5.63 10.35
C GLY A 454 15.69 -6.23 11.60
N VAL A 455 15.53 -7.55 11.69
CA VAL A 455 14.97 -8.22 12.87
C VAL A 455 16.09 -8.52 13.85
N ASP A 456 15.95 -7.99 15.07
CA ASP A 456 16.87 -8.26 16.20
C ASP A 456 16.12 -8.97 17.33
N GLU A 457 16.52 -10.22 17.61
CA GLU A 457 15.91 -11.06 18.63
C GLU A 457 16.21 -10.57 20.06
N THR A 458 17.20 -9.70 20.22
CA THR A 458 17.70 -9.21 21.51
C THR A 458 17.32 -7.76 21.82
N VAL A 459 16.65 -7.06 20.89
CA VAL A 459 16.32 -5.65 21.06
C VAL A 459 15.50 -5.39 22.33
N LEU A 460 14.54 -6.25 22.66
CA LEU A 460 13.73 -6.09 23.87
C LEU A 460 14.54 -6.21 25.16
N ASP A 461 15.61 -7.01 25.18
CA ASP A 461 16.46 -7.16 26.37
C ASP A 461 17.30 -5.88 26.62
N ARG A 462 17.66 -5.17 25.53
CA ARG A 462 18.33 -3.86 25.62
C ARG A 462 17.34 -2.74 25.93
N LEU A 463 16.12 -2.84 25.41
CA LEU A 463 15.08 -1.82 25.53
C LEU A 463 14.45 -1.80 26.92
N LEU A 464 14.01 -2.95 27.41
CA LEU A 464 13.20 -3.07 28.62
C LEU A 464 14.02 -3.63 29.80
N ARG A 465 13.71 -3.16 31.00
CA ARG A 465 14.10 -3.79 32.27
C ARG A 465 12.89 -4.51 32.89
N PRO A 466 13.10 -5.50 33.78
CA PRO A 466 12.00 -6.17 34.50
C PRO A 466 11.30 -5.20 35.46
N ALA A 467 10.33 -4.47 34.96
CA ALA A 467 9.50 -3.50 35.69
C ALA A 467 8.15 -3.34 34.96
N PRO A 468 7.12 -2.82 35.63
CA PRO A 468 5.86 -2.45 34.99
C PRO A 468 6.08 -1.55 33.76
N LEU A 469 5.36 -1.84 32.66
CA LEU A 469 5.45 -1.09 31.41
C LEU A 469 4.25 -0.12 31.29
N VAL A 470 4.54 1.15 31.05
CA VAL A 470 3.55 2.17 30.71
C VAL A 470 3.80 2.60 29.27
N THR A 471 2.80 2.47 28.40
CA THR A 471 2.93 2.78 26.97
C THR A 471 2.14 4.03 26.61
N LEU A 472 2.79 4.99 25.95
CA LEU A 472 2.17 6.19 25.36
C LEU A 472 2.19 6.05 23.84
N ILE A 473 1.00 5.86 23.26
CA ILE A 473 0.80 5.65 21.82
C ILE A 473 0.16 6.91 21.23
N ASP A 474 0.77 7.44 20.16
CA ASP A 474 0.24 8.60 19.44
C ASP A 474 -0.99 8.19 18.61
N THR A 475 -2.15 8.34 19.21
CA THR A 475 -3.44 8.24 18.51
C THR A 475 -4.06 9.61 18.39
N ALA A 476 -4.75 9.89 17.30
CA ALA A 476 -5.60 11.05 17.19
C ALA A 476 -6.59 11.00 18.36
N GLY A 477 -6.48 11.96 19.26
CA GLY A 477 -7.14 11.93 20.55
C GLY A 477 -8.64 11.77 20.46
N ALA A 478 -9.20 11.14 21.46
CA ALA A 478 -10.60 11.24 21.81
C ALA A 478 -11.04 12.70 21.75
N PHE A 479 -12.20 12.97 21.16
CA PHE A 479 -12.78 14.34 21.19
C PHE A 479 -12.83 14.83 22.64
N PRO A 480 -12.11 15.90 23.01
CA PRO A 480 -12.06 16.37 24.39
C PRO A 480 -13.37 17.07 24.75
N GLY A 481 -14.40 16.31 25.05
CA GLY A 481 -15.70 16.87 25.39
C GLY A 481 -16.40 16.03 26.45
N VAL A 482 -17.11 16.69 27.34
CA VAL A 482 -17.89 16.04 28.40
C VAL A 482 -18.83 14.98 27.83
N ALA A 483 -19.40 15.20 26.64
CA ALA A 483 -20.27 14.21 25.99
C ALA A 483 -19.55 12.93 25.58
N ALA A 484 -18.29 13.03 25.14
CA ALA A 484 -17.48 11.87 24.79
C ALA A 484 -17.10 11.04 26.04
N GLU A 485 -16.74 11.71 27.13
CA GLU A 485 -16.48 11.06 28.42
C GLU A 485 -17.74 10.39 28.99
N GLN A 486 -18.90 11.03 28.87
CA GLN A 486 -20.18 10.45 29.28
C GLN A 486 -20.55 9.21 28.46
N GLN A 487 -20.02 9.05 27.25
CA GLN A 487 -20.18 7.86 26.41
C GLN A 487 -19.10 6.78 26.67
N GLY A 488 -18.26 6.98 27.67
CA GLY A 488 -17.25 6.00 28.08
C GLY A 488 -16.04 5.93 27.15
N GLN A 489 -15.73 7.00 26.42
CA GLN A 489 -14.62 7.02 25.46
C GLN A 489 -13.27 6.74 26.11
N ALA A 490 -12.99 7.32 27.28
CA ALA A 490 -11.76 7.05 28.03
C ALA A 490 -11.65 5.60 28.48
N VAL A 491 -12.77 4.99 28.85
CA VAL A 491 -12.84 3.57 29.24
C VAL A 491 -12.56 2.67 28.03
N ALA A 492 -13.16 2.97 26.87
CA ALA A 492 -12.94 2.20 25.64
C ALA A 492 -11.47 2.27 25.16
N ILE A 493 -10.83 3.44 25.26
CA ILE A 493 -9.41 3.62 24.96
C ILE A 493 -8.55 2.82 25.95
N ALA A 494 -8.84 2.89 27.25
CA ALA A 494 -8.10 2.16 28.28
C ALA A 494 -8.25 0.64 28.14
N GLU A 495 -9.42 0.15 27.76
CA GLU A 495 -9.65 -1.28 27.49
C GLU A 495 -8.88 -1.77 26.25
N ASN A 496 -8.82 -0.98 25.18
CA ASN A 496 -8.01 -1.30 24.00
C ASN A 496 -6.49 -1.27 24.27
N LEU A 497 -6.03 -0.49 25.25
CA LEU A 497 -4.63 -0.47 25.68
C LEU A 497 -4.26 -1.60 26.64
N ARG A 498 -5.23 -2.36 27.14
CA ARG A 498 -5.00 -3.53 28.00
C ARG A 498 -4.63 -4.81 27.25
N LEU A 499 -4.77 -4.83 25.95
CA LEU A 499 -4.42 -5.93 25.06
C LEU A 499 -2.96 -5.83 24.59
#